data_3bb63b46df5978d279f5e60f84f09549
#
_entry.id   3bb63b46df5978d279f5e60f84f09549
#
_cell.length_a   1.000
_cell.length_b   1.000
_cell.length_c   1.000
_cell.angle_alpha   90.00
_cell.angle_beta   90.00
_cell.angle_gamma   90.00
#
_symmetry.space_group_name_H-M   'P 1'
#
loop_
_entity.id
_entity.type
_entity.pdbx_description
1 polymer ?
#
loop_
_entity_poly.entity_id
_entity_poly.type
_entity_poly.pdbx_seq_one_letter_code
_entity_poly.pdbx_strand_id
1 'polypeptide(L)'
;MVVYYRKNRRKIVLNSQKLTVNRETVIKITAVVAIAALMFSLILVFNGMIGYAADDYLYFFKYTGHVVKGTPERLTGIRDIFTGMVTHYKICNGRIPAHFLLQLFTLFDKSVFNVVNSLFFTLLGLLIYFHANYKRPINIPLLVFIYAFEWLGMNKPASVYIWYSAAFNYLWTTVWILTFLMFYRIHDAESEKPKPSKEIILSVLMFVAGVFAGWTNENMGGATMGAVMLFLIYFKIKKMPVRAHHVTGLLGVITGFGILLLAPGNRVRIDNTHRERNIMKHLLWSAEQIFFNIWRAVLLMLVVLVIVLLIVCIKKKKLNWLLPCIYLLTGAAAAGVLIVSPEAPPRSFFGANIMFGCAAFVLAAQLFDGRMDCIKKTAVALSVLVALGFGVIYVGEYYALKSDSIAYEEAEQAIYEQKAAGIKDVKIPRSRPRKSYWSLNSYMINITNDNANNKWFNDWTAVYYGVDSVTVVKKPKK
;
A
#
# COMPACT_ATOMS: atom_id res chain seq x y z
N MET A 1 -74.24 11.04 21.13
CA MET A 1 -73.21 11.05 20.10
C MET A 1 -71.88 10.90 20.79
N VAL A 2 -71.39 9.67 20.99
CA VAL A 2 -70.22 9.34 21.78
C VAL A 2 -69.09 8.94 20.79
N VAL A 3 -68.07 9.79 20.69
CA VAL A 3 -66.91 9.56 19.83
C VAL A 3 -65.92 8.66 20.62
N TYR A 4 -65.71 7.42 20.17
CA TYR A 4 -64.75 6.50 20.70
C TYR A 4 -63.35 6.87 20.27
N TYR A 5 -62.49 7.33 21.15
CA TYR A 5 -61.04 7.47 20.97
C TYR A 5 -60.37 6.13 21.26
N ARG A 6 -60.02 5.39 20.21
CA ARG A 6 -59.24 4.14 20.32
C ARG A 6 -57.76 4.50 20.45
N LYS A 7 -57.21 4.51 21.65
CA LYS A 7 -55.80 4.67 21.98
C LYS A 7 -55.04 3.38 21.61
N ASN A 8 -54.42 3.34 20.44
CA ASN A 8 -53.51 2.27 20.09
C ASN A 8 -52.22 2.37 20.93
N ARG A 9 -52.15 1.68 22.04
CA ARG A 9 -50.91 1.34 22.72
C ARG A 9 -50.18 0.27 21.87
N ARG A 10 -49.25 0.66 20.98
CA ARG A 10 -48.27 -0.26 20.49
C ARG A 10 -47.34 -0.63 21.66
N LYS A 11 -47.54 -1.82 22.21
CA LYS A 11 -46.55 -2.48 23.06
C LYS A 11 -45.31 -2.60 22.23
N ILE A 12 -44.26 -1.86 22.57
CA ILE A 12 -42.90 -2.10 22.15
C ILE A 12 -42.51 -3.41 22.87
N VAL A 13 -42.74 -4.52 22.23
CA VAL A 13 -42.10 -5.78 22.61
C VAL A 13 -40.63 -5.62 22.20
N LEU A 14 -39.82 -5.24 23.16
CA LEU A 14 -38.37 -5.42 23.06
C LEU A 14 -38.14 -6.93 23.01
N ASN A 15 -38.24 -7.45 21.79
CA ASN A 15 -37.74 -8.78 21.49
C ASN A 15 -36.22 -8.73 21.73
N SER A 16 -35.79 -9.18 22.90
CA SER A 16 -34.43 -9.58 23.16
C SER A 16 -34.17 -10.84 22.33
N GLN A 17 -34.09 -10.70 21.01
CA GLN A 17 -33.42 -11.69 20.18
C GLN A 17 -31.96 -11.71 20.68
N LYS A 18 -31.68 -12.65 21.60
CA LYS A 18 -30.32 -13.14 21.77
C LYS A 18 -29.81 -13.36 20.37
N LEU A 19 -28.84 -12.57 19.95
CA LEU A 19 -28.03 -12.83 18.75
C LEU A 19 -27.33 -14.17 18.99
N THR A 20 -28.05 -15.26 18.74
CA THR A 20 -27.43 -16.59 18.64
C THR A 20 -26.63 -16.55 17.35
N VAL A 21 -25.37 -16.11 17.44
CA VAL A 21 -24.44 -16.16 16.31
C VAL A 21 -24.37 -17.64 15.91
N ASN A 22 -24.83 -17.95 14.71
CA ASN A 22 -24.82 -19.30 14.18
C ASN A 22 -23.38 -19.86 14.24
N ARG A 23 -23.21 -21.08 14.73
CA ARG A 23 -21.92 -21.79 14.85
C ARG A 23 -21.08 -21.69 13.57
N GLU A 24 -21.71 -21.78 12.40
CA GLU A 24 -21.05 -21.62 11.10
C GLU A 24 -20.43 -20.21 10.93
N THR A 25 -21.14 -19.17 11.37
CA THR A 25 -20.65 -17.79 11.31
C THR A 25 -19.46 -17.59 12.26
N VAL A 26 -19.51 -18.18 13.47
CA VAL A 26 -18.38 -18.17 14.41
C VAL A 26 -17.15 -18.81 13.79
N ILE A 27 -17.30 -20.01 13.21
CA ILE A 27 -16.20 -20.73 12.56
C ILE A 27 -15.59 -19.88 11.44
N LYS A 28 -16.40 -19.24 10.61
CA LYS A 28 -15.92 -18.37 9.52
C LYS A 28 -15.19 -17.12 10.03
N ILE A 29 -15.70 -16.47 11.08
CA ILE A 29 -15.03 -15.33 11.71
C ILE A 29 -13.68 -15.77 12.28
N THR A 30 -13.66 -16.88 13.03
CA THR A 30 -12.43 -17.46 13.58
C THR A 30 -11.41 -17.76 12.48
N ALA A 31 -11.84 -18.30 11.34
CA ALA A 31 -10.96 -18.55 10.19
C ALA A 31 -10.41 -17.26 9.59
N VAL A 32 -11.21 -16.18 9.46
CA VAL A 32 -10.72 -14.87 9.00
C VAL A 32 -9.66 -14.32 9.94
N VAL A 33 -9.92 -14.36 11.25
CA VAL A 33 -8.98 -13.90 12.27
C VAL A 33 -7.69 -14.72 12.25
N ALA A 34 -7.80 -16.05 12.13
CA ALA A 34 -6.64 -16.93 12.06
C ALA A 34 -5.78 -16.68 10.81
N ILE A 35 -6.40 -16.47 9.63
CA ILE A 35 -5.68 -16.12 8.40
C ILE A 35 -5.01 -14.76 8.55
N ALA A 36 -5.70 -13.75 9.07
CA ALA A 36 -5.13 -12.43 9.30
C ALA A 36 -3.94 -12.48 10.29
N ALA A 37 -4.08 -13.22 11.39
CA ALA A 37 -3.00 -13.41 12.36
C ALA A 37 -1.80 -14.18 11.76
N LEU A 38 -2.05 -15.18 10.92
CA LEU A 38 -1.01 -15.89 10.18
C LEU A 38 -0.27 -14.93 9.25
N MET A 39 -0.99 -14.16 8.42
CA MET A 39 -0.37 -13.21 7.48
C MET A 39 0.42 -12.12 8.21
N PHE A 40 -0.12 -11.62 9.32
CA PHE A 40 0.63 -10.71 10.20
C PHE A 40 1.95 -11.31 10.68
N SER A 41 1.91 -12.56 11.18
CA SER A 41 3.11 -13.23 11.69
C SER A 41 4.14 -13.49 10.59
N LEU A 42 3.71 -13.91 9.40
CA LEU A 42 4.59 -14.20 8.27
C LEU A 42 5.33 -12.93 7.80
N ILE A 43 4.62 -11.81 7.64
CA ILE A 43 5.24 -10.56 7.22
C ILE A 43 6.05 -9.90 8.32
N LEU A 44 5.69 -10.10 9.61
CA LEU A 44 6.47 -9.63 10.76
C LEU A 44 7.86 -10.26 10.79
N VAL A 45 7.96 -11.56 10.48
CA VAL A 45 9.24 -12.25 10.32
C VAL A 45 10.09 -11.58 9.25
N PHE A 46 9.52 -11.24 8.10
CA PHE A 46 10.23 -10.57 7.01
C PHE A 46 10.65 -9.14 7.37
N ASN A 47 9.78 -8.37 8.03
CA ASN A 47 10.13 -7.04 8.55
C ASN A 47 11.29 -7.09 9.55
N GLY A 48 11.33 -8.14 10.39
CA GLY A 48 12.41 -8.34 11.37
C GLY A 48 13.76 -8.69 10.76
N MET A 49 13.78 -9.31 9.57
CA MET A 49 15.01 -9.70 8.87
C MET A 49 15.69 -8.56 8.12
N ILE A 50 14.98 -7.47 7.85
CA ILE A 50 15.46 -6.35 7.03
C ILE A 50 15.91 -5.21 7.93
N GLY A 51 17.14 -4.74 7.77
CA GLY A 51 17.68 -3.52 8.40
C GLY A 51 17.28 -2.25 7.66
N TYR A 52 17.87 -1.13 8.04
CA TYR A 52 17.77 0.13 7.30
C TYR A 52 18.57 0.06 6.00
N ALA A 53 18.10 0.72 4.95
CA ALA A 53 18.68 0.61 3.62
C ALA A 53 18.61 1.94 2.86
N ALA A 54 19.62 2.20 2.03
CA ALA A 54 19.65 3.32 1.10
C ALA A 54 19.36 4.68 1.78
N ASP A 55 18.23 5.31 1.42
CA ASP A 55 17.82 6.62 1.92
C ASP A 55 17.24 6.59 3.35
N ASP A 56 17.03 5.42 3.96
CA ASP A 56 16.51 5.33 5.33
C ASP A 56 17.41 6.08 6.32
N TYR A 57 18.74 5.98 6.16
CA TYR A 57 19.73 6.60 7.05
C TYR A 57 19.64 8.13 7.10
N LEU A 58 19.30 8.77 5.97
CA LEU A 58 19.08 10.21 5.87
C LEU A 58 18.01 10.70 6.84
N TYR A 59 16.94 9.92 6.99
CA TYR A 59 15.76 10.32 7.74
C TYR A 59 15.95 10.29 9.27
N PHE A 60 17.07 9.78 9.77
CA PHE A 60 17.46 9.91 11.19
C PHE A 60 17.96 11.29 11.57
N PHE A 61 18.12 12.17 10.58
CA PHE A 61 18.68 13.51 10.75
C PHE A 61 17.67 14.58 10.34
N LYS A 62 17.89 15.82 10.82
CA LYS A 62 17.14 16.97 10.34
C LYS A 62 17.33 17.07 8.83
N TYR A 63 16.24 17.11 8.11
CA TYR A 63 16.30 17.01 6.65
C TYR A 63 16.88 18.29 6.02
N THR A 64 18.01 18.17 5.34
CA THR A 64 18.72 19.25 4.64
C THR A 64 18.92 18.98 3.15
N GLY A 65 18.38 17.86 2.64
CA GLY A 65 18.53 17.39 1.26
C GLY A 65 19.30 16.07 1.18
N HIS A 66 19.44 15.55 -0.04
CA HIS A 66 20.10 14.24 -0.24
C HIS A 66 21.64 14.31 -0.08
N VAL A 67 22.25 15.46 -0.38
CA VAL A 67 23.70 15.65 -0.25
C VAL A 67 24.01 16.03 1.20
N VAL A 68 24.96 15.34 1.80
CA VAL A 68 25.47 15.68 3.15
C VAL A 68 26.13 17.07 3.09
N LYS A 69 25.69 17.98 3.95
CA LYS A 69 26.20 19.34 4.08
C LYS A 69 26.56 19.62 5.54
N GLY A 70 27.76 20.06 5.77
CA GLY A 70 28.24 20.38 7.13
C GLY A 70 28.17 19.16 8.04
N THR A 71 27.86 19.39 9.33
CA THR A 71 27.67 18.33 10.33
C THR A 71 26.17 18.09 10.51
N PRO A 72 25.59 16.98 9.98
CA PRO A 72 24.16 16.69 10.14
C PRO A 72 23.80 16.47 11.61
N GLU A 73 22.69 17.09 12.03
CA GLU A 73 22.15 16.93 13.37
C GLU A 73 21.09 15.83 13.41
N ARG A 74 21.21 14.90 14.36
CA ARG A 74 20.18 13.87 14.57
C ARG A 74 18.86 14.48 15.01
N LEU A 75 17.77 13.83 14.65
CA LEU A 75 16.43 14.18 15.14
C LEU A 75 16.36 13.96 16.66
N THR A 76 15.85 14.93 17.37
CA THR A 76 15.65 14.89 18.82
C THR A 76 14.16 14.88 19.21
N GLY A 77 13.28 15.22 18.28
CA GLY A 77 11.85 15.24 18.56
C GLY A 77 10.99 15.78 17.41
N ILE A 78 9.70 15.87 17.67
CA ILE A 78 8.68 16.20 16.67
C ILE A 78 8.86 17.60 16.05
N ARG A 79 9.44 18.55 16.80
CA ARG A 79 9.71 19.90 16.29
C ARG A 79 10.74 19.88 15.14
N ASP A 80 11.77 19.05 15.27
CA ASP A 80 12.78 18.89 14.23
C ASP A 80 12.16 18.30 12.96
N ILE A 81 11.20 17.36 13.13
CA ILE A 81 10.46 16.76 12.01
C ILE A 81 9.66 17.82 11.26
N PHE A 82 8.90 18.68 11.95
CA PHE A 82 8.14 19.75 11.30
C PHE A 82 9.04 20.68 10.50
N THR A 83 10.17 21.10 11.07
CA THR A 83 11.15 21.96 10.38
C THR A 83 11.75 21.25 9.17
N GLY A 84 12.11 19.97 9.33
CA GLY A 84 12.61 19.13 8.24
C GLY A 84 11.59 18.95 7.11
N MET A 85 10.30 18.78 7.43
CA MET A 85 9.24 18.66 6.43
C MET A 85 9.02 19.92 5.62
N VAL A 86 9.17 21.13 6.21
CA VAL A 86 9.14 22.38 5.47
C VAL A 86 10.28 22.43 4.43
N THR A 87 11.49 22.02 4.83
CA THR A 87 12.64 21.93 3.92
C THR A 87 12.39 20.86 2.85
N HIS A 88 11.91 19.69 3.23
CA HIS A 88 11.59 18.60 2.31
C HIS A 88 10.58 19.01 1.23
N TYR A 89 9.52 19.73 1.62
CA TYR A 89 8.52 20.29 0.71
C TYR A 89 9.12 21.25 -0.33
N LYS A 90 10.10 22.06 0.10
CA LYS A 90 10.74 23.07 -0.75
C LYS A 90 11.77 22.49 -1.73
N ILE A 91 12.51 21.44 -1.34
CA ILE A 91 13.68 20.99 -2.11
C ILE A 91 13.66 19.53 -2.56
N CYS A 92 12.66 18.72 -2.12
CA CYS A 92 12.58 17.30 -2.47
C CYS A 92 11.29 16.96 -3.20
N ASN A 93 10.17 16.86 -2.47
CA ASN A 93 8.85 16.55 -3.04
C ASN A 93 7.72 16.90 -2.07
N GLY A 94 6.48 16.82 -2.56
CA GLY A 94 5.29 17.18 -1.81
C GLY A 94 4.72 16.09 -0.90
N ARG A 95 5.30 14.89 -0.77
CA ARG A 95 4.75 13.72 -0.04
C ARG A 95 4.89 13.83 1.48
N ILE A 96 4.56 14.98 2.05
CA ILE A 96 4.84 15.32 3.45
C ILE A 96 4.21 14.36 4.46
N PRO A 97 2.93 13.92 4.35
CA PRO A 97 2.36 13.03 5.35
C PRO A 97 3.13 11.71 5.49
N ALA A 98 3.56 11.11 4.37
CA ALA A 98 4.34 9.88 4.38
C ALA A 98 5.73 10.08 5.00
N HIS A 99 6.45 11.14 4.62
CA HIS A 99 7.78 11.42 5.13
C HIS A 99 7.77 11.92 6.58
N PHE A 100 6.70 12.60 7.01
CA PHE A 100 6.52 12.95 8.42
C PHE A 100 6.45 11.70 9.29
N LEU A 101 5.61 10.73 8.92
CA LEU A 101 5.51 9.46 9.65
C LEU A 101 6.81 8.67 9.56
N LEU A 102 7.47 8.66 8.41
CA LEU A 102 8.77 8.03 8.25
C LEU A 102 9.77 8.58 9.28
N GLN A 103 9.93 9.89 9.38
CA GLN A 103 10.82 10.51 10.37
C GLN A 103 10.32 10.29 11.81
N LEU A 104 9.01 10.32 12.06
CA LEU A 104 8.45 10.07 13.38
C LEU A 104 8.85 8.68 13.89
N PHE A 105 8.80 7.66 13.03
CA PHE A 105 9.15 6.30 13.42
C PHE A 105 10.67 6.10 13.62
N THR A 106 11.55 6.98 13.10
CA THR A 106 12.99 6.93 13.43
C THR A 106 13.30 7.32 14.87
N LEU A 107 12.34 7.95 15.58
CA LEU A 107 12.46 8.25 17.03
C LEU A 107 12.20 7.03 17.91
N PHE A 108 11.73 5.93 17.36
CA PHE A 108 11.45 4.68 18.05
C PHE A 108 12.40 3.56 17.59
N ASP A 109 12.48 2.51 18.38
CA ASP A 109 13.15 1.28 17.92
C ASP A 109 12.46 0.71 16.67
N LYS A 110 13.26 0.12 15.78
CA LYS A 110 12.74 -0.44 14.51
C LYS A 110 11.67 -1.51 14.72
N SER A 111 11.67 -2.20 15.86
CA SER A 111 10.64 -3.20 16.17
C SER A 111 9.22 -2.60 16.19
N VAL A 112 9.08 -1.33 16.61
CA VAL A 112 7.79 -0.62 16.55
C VAL A 112 7.32 -0.50 15.10
N PHE A 113 8.20 -0.08 14.18
CA PHE A 113 7.88 -0.07 12.76
C PHE A 113 7.54 -1.49 12.26
N ASN A 114 8.32 -2.50 12.60
CA ASN A 114 8.09 -3.86 12.12
C ASN A 114 6.69 -4.36 12.47
N VAL A 115 6.24 -4.12 13.71
CA VAL A 115 4.89 -4.50 14.17
C VAL A 115 3.81 -3.69 13.44
N VAL A 116 3.93 -2.36 13.44
CA VAL A 116 2.90 -1.49 12.83
C VAL A 116 2.82 -1.69 11.32
N ASN A 117 3.96 -1.82 10.65
CA ASN A 117 4.02 -2.09 9.22
C ASN A 117 3.37 -3.44 8.86
N SER A 118 3.57 -4.46 9.70
CA SER A 118 2.92 -5.77 9.53
C SER A 118 1.40 -5.70 9.72
N LEU A 119 0.92 -4.82 10.62
CA LEU A 119 -0.51 -4.52 10.74
C LEU A 119 -1.06 -3.84 9.48
N PHE A 120 -0.31 -2.89 8.88
CA PHE A 120 -0.72 -2.24 7.64
C PHE A 120 -0.81 -3.22 6.46
N PHE A 121 0.14 -4.16 6.34
CA PHE A 121 0.07 -5.23 5.35
C PHE A 121 -1.19 -6.09 5.55
N THR A 122 -1.44 -6.54 6.77
CA THR A 122 -2.61 -7.37 7.09
C THR A 122 -3.91 -6.61 6.84
N LEU A 123 -3.95 -5.33 7.22
CA LEU A 123 -5.10 -4.45 7.01
C LEU A 123 -5.37 -4.22 5.52
N LEU A 124 -4.33 -4.13 4.68
CA LEU A 124 -4.50 -3.99 3.23
C LEU A 124 -5.32 -5.14 2.66
N GLY A 125 -4.99 -6.40 2.96
CA GLY A 125 -5.75 -7.56 2.49
C GLY A 125 -7.19 -7.59 3.02
N LEU A 126 -7.38 -7.20 4.27
CA LEU A 126 -8.73 -7.08 4.85
C LEU A 126 -9.55 -5.96 4.18
N LEU A 127 -8.92 -4.84 3.81
CA LEU A 127 -9.59 -3.76 3.08
C LEU A 127 -9.95 -4.19 1.65
N ILE A 128 -9.04 -4.83 0.92
CA ILE A 128 -9.36 -5.39 -0.40
C ILE A 128 -10.52 -6.38 -0.29
N TYR A 129 -10.49 -7.25 0.72
CA TYR A 129 -11.58 -8.19 0.99
C TYR A 129 -12.89 -7.47 1.29
N PHE A 130 -12.86 -6.44 2.13
CA PHE A 130 -14.04 -5.63 2.44
C PHE A 130 -14.62 -4.97 1.19
N HIS A 131 -13.81 -4.32 0.35
CA HIS A 131 -14.25 -3.71 -0.90
C HIS A 131 -14.86 -4.73 -1.86
N ALA A 132 -14.31 -5.95 -1.92
CA ALA A 132 -14.79 -7.02 -2.76
C ALA A 132 -16.08 -7.66 -2.23
N ASN A 133 -16.14 -7.95 -0.93
CA ASN A 133 -17.15 -8.82 -0.32
C ASN A 133 -18.20 -8.09 0.54
N TYR A 134 -18.26 -6.75 0.49
CA TYR A 134 -19.21 -5.95 1.28
C TYR A 134 -20.66 -6.41 1.07
N LYS A 135 -21.42 -6.58 2.18
CA LYS A 135 -22.79 -7.11 2.22
C LYS A 135 -22.96 -8.52 1.66
N ARG A 136 -21.89 -9.32 1.56
CA ARG A 136 -21.94 -10.73 1.18
C ARG A 136 -21.55 -11.62 2.35
N PRO A 137 -21.97 -12.90 2.33
CA PRO A 137 -21.51 -13.89 3.30
C PRO A 137 -19.99 -14.01 3.33
N ILE A 138 -19.42 -14.32 4.50
CA ILE A 138 -17.98 -14.51 4.65
C ILE A 138 -17.50 -15.61 3.68
N ASN A 139 -16.48 -15.27 2.90
CA ASN A 139 -15.89 -16.08 1.84
C ASN A 139 -14.40 -16.28 2.08
N ILE A 140 -14.04 -17.40 2.71
CA ILE A 140 -12.66 -17.73 3.07
C ILE A 140 -11.77 -17.93 1.82
N PRO A 141 -12.17 -18.67 0.77
CA PRO A 141 -11.39 -18.78 -0.45
C PRO A 141 -11.01 -17.41 -1.05
N LEU A 142 -11.94 -16.46 -1.08
CA LEU A 142 -11.68 -15.12 -1.60
C LEU A 142 -10.58 -14.41 -0.79
N LEU A 143 -10.59 -14.53 0.55
CA LEU A 143 -9.56 -13.95 1.41
C LEU A 143 -8.19 -14.58 1.16
N VAL A 144 -8.13 -15.90 0.99
CA VAL A 144 -6.88 -16.62 0.65
C VAL A 144 -6.31 -16.12 -0.69
N PHE A 145 -7.15 -15.99 -1.71
CA PHE A 145 -6.72 -15.48 -3.02
C PHE A 145 -6.22 -14.02 -2.94
N ILE A 146 -6.84 -13.18 -2.11
CA ILE A 146 -6.42 -11.80 -1.90
C ILE A 146 -5.02 -11.75 -1.29
N TYR A 147 -4.75 -12.48 -0.22
CA TYR A 147 -3.42 -12.51 0.39
C TYR A 147 -2.36 -13.14 -0.54
N ALA A 148 -2.74 -14.18 -1.31
CA ALA A 148 -1.85 -14.71 -2.33
C ALA A 148 -1.53 -13.67 -3.42
N PHE A 149 -2.50 -12.85 -3.81
CA PHE A 149 -2.28 -11.75 -4.74
C PHE A 149 -1.35 -10.67 -4.15
N GLU A 150 -1.53 -10.26 -2.90
CA GLU A 150 -0.63 -9.32 -2.25
C GLU A 150 0.82 -9.82 -2.26
N TRP A 151 0.99 -11.12 -2.06
CA TRP A 151 2.31 -11.74 -2.00
C TRP A 151 2.96 -11.91 -3.38
N LEU A 152 2.18 -12.27 -4.41
CA LEU A 152 2.67 -12.67 -5.74
C LEU A 152 2.37 -11.66 -6.85
N GLY A 153 1.38 -10.79 -6.66
CA GLY A 153 0.89 -9.88 -7.70
C GLY A 153 1.79 -8.66 -7.95
N MET A 154 2.73 -8.39 -7.03
CA MET A 154 3.62 -7.23 -7.16
C MET A 154 4.93 -7.62 -7.83
N ASN A 155 5.49 -6.68 -8.61
CA ASN A 155 6.88 -6.80 -9.07
C ASN A 155 7.79 -6.21 -7.98
N LYS A 156 8.68 -6.99 -7.39
CA LYS A 156 9.53 -6.62 -6.25
C LYS A 156 8.76 -6.20 -4.98
N PRO A 157 8.00 -7.11 -4.36
CA PRO A 157 7.15 -6.82 -3.19
C PRO A 157 7.94 -6.27 -2.00
N ALA A 158 9.18 -6.71 -1.76
CA ALA A 158 10.01 -6.19 -0.69
C ALA A 158 10.18 -4.67 -0.75
N SER A 159 10.28 -4.10 -1.96
CA SER A 159 10.46 -2.66 -2.16
C SER A 159 9.23 -1.80 -1.82
N VAL A 160 8.13 -2.40 -1.42
CA VAL A 160 6.90 -1.70 -1.01
C VAL A 160 6.38 -2.17 0.34
N TYR A 161 6.62 -3.44 0.72
CA TYR A 161 6.07 -4.01 1.93
C TYR A 161 7.01 -3.97 3.13
N ILE A 162 8.33 -4.11 2.93
CA ILE A 162 9.28 -4.27 4.03
C ILE A 162 10.45 -3.28 4.02
N TRP A 163 10.69 -2.55 2.92
CA TRP A 163 11.65 -1.45 2.91
C TRP A 163 11.08 -0.26 3.67
N TYR A 164 11.80 0.23 4.67
CA TYR A 164 11.33 1.19 5.64
C TYR A 164 10.76 2.46 4.99
N SER A 165 11.54 3.23 4.24
CA SER A 165 11.08 4.47 3.60
C SER A 165 10.00 4.26 2.56
N ALA A 166 10.06 3.14 1.83
CA ALA A 166 9.10 2.84 0.79
C ALA A 166 7.73 2.38 1.34
N ALA A 167 7.71 1.66 2.47
CA ALA A 167 6.46 1.23 3.09
C ALA A 167 5.54 2.42 3.43
N PHE A 168 6.08 3.50 4.01
CA PHE A 168 5.31 4.71 4.30
C PHE A 168 4.76 5.36 3.03
N ASN A 169 5.55 5.38 1.94
CA ASN A 169 5.17 6.03 0.70
C ASN A 169 4.18 5.24 -0.16
N TYR A 170 4.12 3.90 -0.01
CA TYR A 170 3.33 3.04 -0.89
C TYR A 170 2.32 2.18 -0.15
N LEU A 171 2.73 1.34 0.81
CA LEU A 171 1.82 0.48 1.56
C LEU A 171 0.84 1.31 2.41
N TRP A 172 1.37 2.18 3.28
CA TRP A 172 0.56 2.95 4.21
C TRP A 172 -0.38 3.92 3.48
N THR A 173 0.12 4.61 2.46
CA THR A 173 -0.70 5.52 1.66
C THR A 173 -1.82 4.79 0.90
N THR A 174 -1.58 3.57 0.42
CA THR A 174 -2.62 2.77 -0.23
C THR A 174 -3.69 2.31 0.76
N VAL A 175 -3.30 1.95 1.98
CA VAL A 175 -4.24 1.64 3.07
C VAL A 175 -5.11 2.87 3.39
N TRP A 176 -4.54 4.09 3.47
CA TRP A 176 -5.33 5.31 3.68
C TRP A 176 -6.34 5.55 2.56
N ILE A 177 -5.92 5.39 1.31
CA ILE A 177 -6.80 5.54 0.13
C ILE A 177 -7.95 4.54 0.19
N LEU A 178 -7.69 3.26 0.43
CA LEU A 178 -8.76 2.25 0.50
C LEU A 178 -9.66 2.49 1.71
N THR A 179 -9.12 2.88 2.87
CA THR A 179 -9.93 3.25 4.04
C THR A 179 -10.84 4.44 3.74
N PHE A 180 -10.33 5.46 3.05
CA PHE A 180 -11.13 6.60 2.61
C PHE A 180 -12.23 6.17 1.60
N LEU A 181 -11.87 5.39 0.59
CA LEU A 181 -12.81 4.91 -0.42
C LEU A 181 -13.87 3.94 0.15
N MET A 182 -13.60 3.33 1.32
CA MET A 182 -14.56 2.49 2.02
C MET A 182 -15.87 3.25 2.31
N PHE A 183 -15.80 4.53 2.66
CA PHE A 183 -16.99 5.36 2.94
C PHE A 183 -17.88 5.54 1.70
N TYR A 184 -17.30 5.57 0.50
CA TYR A 184 -18.06 5.55 -0.75
C TYR A 184 -18.58 4.15 -1.07
N ARG A 185 -17.81 3.12 -0.73
CA ARG A 185 -18.18 1.72 -1.00
C ARG A 185 -19.36 1.23 -0.17
N ILE A 186 -19.49 1.68 1.07
CA ILE A 186 -20.59 1.28 1.97
C ILE A 186 -21.91 2.00 1.70
N HIS A 187 -21.86 3.12 0.96
CA HIS A 187 -23.07 3.88 0.65
C HIS A 187 -24.01 3.12 -0.29
N ASP A 188 -25.31 3.18 -0.04
CA ASP A 188 -26.33 2.54 -0.86
C ASP A 188 -27.62 3.38 -0.94
N ALA A 189 -28.58 2.91 -1.75
CA ALA A 189 -29.84 3.60 -1.99
C ALA A 189 -30.74 3.70 -0.73
N GLU A 190 -30.61 2.73 0.19
CA GLU A 190 -31.40 2.64 1.42
C GLU A 190 -30.73 3.36 2.61
N SER A 191 -29.53 3.95 2.38
CA SER A 191 -28.81 4.68 3.43
C SER A 191 -29.66 5.85 3.95
N GLU A 192 -30.03 5.81 5.22
CA GLU A 192 -30.79 6.86 5.89
C GLU A 192 -30.04 8.22 5.82
N LYS A 193 -30.80 9.31 5.71
CA LYS A 193 -30.22 10.65 5.78
C LYS A 193 -29.71 10.88 7.22
N PRO A 194 -28.42 11.16 7.44
CA PRO A 194 -27.92 11.48 8.78
C PRO A 194 -28.62 12.72 9.35
N LYS A 195 -28.70 12.78 10.68
CA LYS A 195 -29.10 14.03 11.35
C LYS A 195 -28.13 15.15 10.97
N PRO A 196 -28.57 16.43 10.95
CA PRO A 196 -27.70 17.54 10.50
C PRO A 196 -26.36 17.62 11.25
N SER A 197 -26.33 17.43 12.57
CA SER A 197 -25.11 17.41 13.36
C SER A 197 -24.15 16.28 12.95
N LYS A 198 -24.68 15.07 12.71
CA LYS A 198 -23.88 13.93 12.24
C LYS A 198 -23.36 14.16 10.83
N GLU A 199 -24.15 14.77 9.94
CA GLU A 199 -23.73 15.11 8.58
C GLU A 199 -22.55 16.11 8.59
N ILE A 200 -22.59 17.12 9.48
CA ILE A 200 -21.49 18.08 9.65
C ILE A 200 -20.20 17.33 10.08
N ILE A 201 -20.29 16.49 11.12
CA ILE A 201 -19.14 15.71 11.60
C ILE A 201 -18.58 14.82 10.49
N LEU A 202 -19.45 14.08 9.78
CA LEU A 202 -19.03 13.25 8.67
C LEU A 202 -18.38 14.06 7.55
N SER A 203 -18.90 15.26 7.25
CA SER A 203 -18.36 16.16 6.24
C SER A 203 -16.95 16.63 6.59
N VAL A 204 -16.71 17.00 7.87
CA VAL A 204 -15.36 17.37 8.33
C VAL A 204 -14.41 16.18 8.30
N LEU A 205 -14.84 15.02 8.80
CA LEU A 205 -14.02 13.80 8.78
C LEU A 205 -13.65 13.37 7.35
N MET A 206 -14.64 13.42 6.44
CA MET A 206 -14.39 13.06 5.03
C MET A 206 -13.52 14.08 4.31
N PHE A 207 -13.62 15.37 4.64
CA PHE A 207 -12.70 16.37 4.12
C PHE A 207 -11.26 16.08 4.57
N VAL A 208 -11.04 15.88 5.87
CA VAL A 208 -9.71 15.58 6.42
C VAL A 208 -9.16 14.27 5.86
N ALA A 209 -9.96 13.20 5.86
CA ALA A 209 -9.55 11.92 5.28
C ALA A 209 -9.25 12.05 3.78
N GLY A 210 -10.03 12.85 3.06
CA GLY A 210 -9.80 13.18 1.65
C GLY A 210 -8.48 13.92 1.43
N VAL A 211 -8.14 14.89 2.28
CA VAL A 211 -6.84 15.60 2.21
C VAL A 211 -5.70 14.58 2.33
N PHE A 212 -5.72 13.68 3.31
CA PHE A 212 -4.70 12.65 3.43
C PHE A 212 -4.67 11.68 2.25
N ALA A 213 -5.83 11.26 1.72
CA ALA A 213 -5.90 10.37 0.57
C ALA A 213 -5.40 11.02 -0.74
N GLY A 214 -5.61 12.32 -0.92
CA GLY A 214 -5.07 13.09 -2.05
C GLY A 214 -3.59 13.44 -1.89
N TRP A 215 -3.13 13.61 -0.65
CA TRP A 215 -1.76 14.02 -0.32
C TRP A 215 -0.82 12.81 -0.10
N THR A 216 -0.92 11.81 -0.97
CA THR A 216 -0.14 10.56 -0.91
C THR A 216 1.07 10.60 -1.84
N ASN A 217 0.88 10.23 -3.09
CA ASN A 217 1.87 10.34 -4.16
C ASN A 217 1.20 10.76 -5.46
N GLU A 218 1.98 11.22 -6.43
CA GLU A 218 1.51 11.98 -7.58
C GLU A 218 0.52 11.18 -8.43
N ASN A 219 0.77 9.89 -8.63
CA ASN A 219 -0.10 9.06 -9.46
C ASN A 219 -1.36 8.59 -8.70
N MET A 220 -1.22 8.20 -7.42
CA MET A 220 -2.38 7.71 -6.67
C MET A 220 -3.28 8.82 -6.16
N GLY A 221 -2.74 10.00 -5.78
CA GLY A 221 -3.54 11.15 -5.39
C GLY A 221 -4.50 11.58 -6.50
N GLY A 222 -3.99 11.73 -7.73
CA GLY A 222 -4.82 12.03 -8.91
C GLY A 222 -5.80 10.91 -9.26
N ALA A 223 -5.36 9.65 -9.21
CA ALA A 223 -6.25 8.52 -9.46
C ALA A 223 -7.36 8.39 -8.41
N THR A 224 -7.08 8.72 -7.13
CA THR A 224 -8.08 8.75 -6.06
C THR A 224 -9.14 9.82 -6.30
N MET A 225 -8.75 10.99 -6.79
CA MET A 225 -9.71 12.02 -7.22
C MET A 225 -10.64 11.47 -8.30
N GLY A 226 -10.09 10.82 -9.33
CA GLY A 226 -10.87 10.13 -10.36
C GLY A 226 -11.80 9.05 -9.80
N ALA A 227 -11.32 8.23 -8.85
CA ALA A 227 -12.11 7.20 -8.18
C ALA A 227 -13.33 7.78 -7.48
N VAL A 228 -13.16 8.87 -6.74
CA VAL A 228 -14.27 9.55 -6.05
C VAL A 228 -15.29 10.09 -7.06
N MET A 229 -14.83 10.73 -8.14
CA MET A 229 -15.73 11.19 -9.21
C MET A 229 -16.51 10.02 -9.81
N LEU A 230 -15.87 8.90 -10.08
CA LEU A 230 -16.52 7.69 -10.60
C LEU A 230 -17.53 7.11 -9.60
N PHE A 231 -17.27 7.15 -8.28
CA PHE A 231 -18.24 6.76 -7.27
C PHE A 231 -19.45 7.71 -7.28
N LEU A 232 -19.26 9.02 -7.39
CA LEU A 232 -20.37 9.98 -7.46
C LEU A 232 -21.21 9.76 -8.73
N ILE A 233 -20.59 9.48 -9.88
CA ILE A 233 -21.27 9.07 -11.11
C ILE A 233 -22.04 7.76 -10.90
N TYR A 234 -21.41 6.77 -10.26
CA TYR A 234 -22.05 5.51 -9.90
C TYR A 234 -23.30 5.73 -9.04
N PHE A 235 -23.22 6.61 -8.01
CA PHE A 235 -24.38 6.96 -7.20
C PHE A 235 -25.51 7.54 -8.04
N LYS A 236 -25.20 8.45 -8.95
CA LYS A 236 -26.21 9.04 -9.86
C LYS A 236 -26.85 7.97 -10.75
N ILE A 237 -26.07 7.09 -11.38
CA ILE A 237 -26.59 6.00 -12.23
C ILE A 237 -27.48 5.04 -11.42
N LYS A 238 -27.11 4.73 -10.19
CA LYS A 238 -27.87 3.85 -9.29
C LYS A 238 -28.98 4.56 -8.52
N LYS A 239 -29.22 5.84 -8.80
CA LYS A 239 -30.22 6.68 -8.10
C LYS A 239 -30.01 6.73 -6.59
N MET A 240 -28.75 6.63 -6.15
CA MET A 240 -28.36 6.73 -4.74
C MET A 240 -28.18 8.21 -4.37
N PRO A 241 -28.60 8.64 -3.16
CA PRO A 241 -28.51 10.05 -2.78
C PRO A 241 -27.04 10.45 -2.56
N VAL A 242 -26.58 11.50 -3.25
CA VAL A 242 -25.30 12.14 -2.92
C VAL A 242 -25.48 12.99 -1.67
N ARG A 243 -24.61 12.81 -0.68
CA ARG A 243 -24.62 13.53 0.60
C ARG A 243 -23.51 14.58 0.64
N ALA A 244 -23.60 15.54 1.56
CA ALA A 244 -22.58 16.59 1.72
C ALA A 244 -21.20 16.00 2.02
N HIS A 245 -21.12 14.99 2.88
CA HIS A 245 -19.85 14.32 3.22
C HIS A 245 -19.17 13.63 2.02
N HIS A 246 -19.91 13.19 0.99
CA HIS A 246 -19.31 12.69 -0.24
C HIS A 246 -18.64 13.82 -1.06
N VAL A 247 -19.28 14.99 -1.10
CA VAL A 247 -18.74 16.15 -1.82
C VAL A 247 -17.53 16.74 -1.07
N THR A 248 -17.63 16.88 0.27
CA THR A 248 -16.50 17.38 1.06
C THR A 248 -15.30 16.42 1.02
N GLY A 249 -15.53 15.10 0.93
CA GLY A 249 -14.47 14.13 0.66
C GLY A 249 -13.75 14.39 -0.66
N LEU A 250 -14.48 14.67 -1.75
CA LEU A 250 -13.88 15.06 -3.03
C LEU A 250 -13.07 16.35 -2.91
N LEU A 251 -13.63 17.38 -2.25
CA LEU A 251 -12.92 18.63 -2.01
C LEU A 251 -11.65 18.42 -1.20
N GLY A 252 -11.69 17.53 -0.21
CA GLY A 252 -10.50 17.11 0.56
C GLY A 252 -9.42 16.51 -0.34
N VAL A 253 -9.78 15.55 -1.22
CA VAL A 253 -8.83 14.93 -2.15
C VAL A 253 -8.23 15.96 -3.11
N ILE A 254 -9.04 16.88 -3.65
CA ILE A 254 -8.56 17.97 -4.51
C ILE A 254 -7.56 18.85 -3.77
N THR A 255 -7.87 19.22 -2.52
CA THR A 255 -6.99 20.03 -1.67
C THR A 255 -5.67 19.33 -1.41
N GLY A 256 -5.70 18.06 -0.95
CA GLY A 256 -4.49 17.30 -0.66
C GLY A 256 -3.62 17.06 -1.89
N PHE A 257 -4.25 16.73 -3.03
CA PHE A 257 -3.54 16.56 -4.30
C PHE A 257 -2.97 17.88 -4.81
N GLY A 258 -3.70 19.00 -4.64
CA GLY A 258 -3.20 20.34 -4.96
C GLY A 258 -1.96 20.70 -4.15
N ILE A 259 -1.97 20.47 -2.82
CA ILE A 259 -0.79 20.70 -1.95
C ILE A 259 0.39 19.86 -2.43
N LEU A 260 0.16 18.58 -2.75
CA LEU A 260 1.20 17.68 -3.26
C LEU A 260 1.84 18.22 -4.56
N LEU A 261 1.03 18.58 -5.53
CA LEU A 261 1.52 19.01 -6.86
C LEU A 261 2.22 20.36 -6.83
N LEU A 262 1.74 21.29 -6.00
CA LEU A 262 2.28 22.65 -5.90
C LEU A 262 3.58 22.71 -5.10
N ALA A 263 4.09 21.59 -4.58
CA ALA A 263 5.35 21.58 -3.85
C ALA A 263 6.52 22.04 -4.74
N PRO A 264 7.26 23.08 -4.33
CA PRO A 264 8.42 23.56 -5.10
C PRO A 264 9.47 22.47 -5.34
N GLY A 265 9.64 21.54 -4.37
CA GLY A 265 10.56 20.41 -4.46
C GLY A 265 10.31 19.49 -5.66
N ASN A 266 9.08 19.40 -6.16
CA ASN A 266 8.77 18.61 -7.35
C ASN A 266 9.51 19.16 -8.59
N ARG A 267 9.64 20.49 -8.73
CA ARG A 267 10.40 21.13 -9.81
C ARG A 267 11.89 20.86 -9.66
N VAL A 268 12.43 21.05 -8.45
CA VAL A 268 13.84 20.74 -8.15
C VAL A 268 14.19 19.30 -8.50
N ARG A 269 13.28 18.37 -8.19
CA ARG A 269 13.46 16.95 -8.52
C ARG A 269 13.47 16.71 -10.03
N ILE A 270 12.55 17.32 -10.78
CA ILE A 270 12.48 17.19 -12.24
C ILE A 270 13.76 17.72 -12.89
N ASP A 271 14.25 18.90 -12.44
CA ASP A 271 15.46 19.53 -12.98
C ASP A 271 16.72 18.69 -12.71
N ASN A 272 16.76 17.98 -11.58
CA ASN A 272 17.89 17.10 -11.21
C ASN A 272 17.80 15.70 -11.84
N THR A 273 16.70 15.35 -12.48
CA THR A 273 16.53 14.04 -13.11
C THR A 273 17.01 14.09 -14.56
N HIS A 274 17.93 13.19 -14.95
CA HIS A 274 18.35 13.05 -16.34
C HIS A 274 17.19 12.52 -17.19
N ARG A 275 16.46 13.43 -17.81
CA ARG A 275 15.35 13.08 -18.71
C ARG A 275 15.91 12.74 -20.10
N GLU A 276 15.48 11.59 -20.65
CA GLU A 276 15.71 11.27 -22.06
C GLU A 276 15.11 12.41 -22.93
N ARG A 277 15.95 13.05 -23.73
CA ARG A 277 15.53 14.19 -24.58
C ARG A 277 14.66 13.74 -25.75
N ASN A 278 14.79 12.48 -26.18
CA ASN A 278 13.99 11.92 -27.25
C ASN A 278 12.65 11.44 -26.69
N ILE A 279 11.59 12.17 -26.98
CA ILE A 279 10.22 11.89 -26.51
C ILE A 279 9.78 10.47 -26.89
N MET A 280 10.08 9.99 -28.09
CA MET A 280 9.67 8.65 -28.52
C MET A 280 10.39 7.56 -27.72
N LYS A 281 11.69 7.70 -27.47
CA LYS A 281 12.45 6.77 -26.61
C LYS A 281 11.92 6.77 -25.19
N HIS A 282 11.58 7.94 -24.63
CA HIS A 282 11.00 8.05 -23.31
C HIS A 282 9.64 7.37 -23.24
N LEU A 283 8.75 7.58 -24.20
CA LEU A 283 7.43 6.92 -24.25
C LEU A 283 7.55 5.40 -24.37
N LEU A 284 8.45 4.89 -25.23
CA LEU A 284 8.68 3.45 -25.36
C LEU A 284 9.21 2.85 -24.07
N TRP A 285 10.20 3.49 -23.44
CA TRP A 285 10.71 3.06 -22.14
C TRP A 285 9.62 3.05 -21.07
N SER A 286 8.81 4.13 -21.00
CA SER A 286 7.72 4.21 -20.02
C SER A 286 6.65 3.15 -20.26
N ALA A 287 6.30 2.88 -21.52
CA ALA A 287 5.36 1.80 -21.88
C ALA A 287 5.90 0.42 -21.46
N GLU A 288 7.19 0.19 -21.66
CA GLU A 288 7.88 -1.01 -21.18
C GLU A 288 7.81 -1.13 -19.65
N GLN A 289 8.11 -0.05 -18.91
CA GLN A 289 8.01 -0.03 -17.45
C GLN A 289 6.58 -0.30 -16.98
N ILE A 290 5.57 0.32 -17.62
CA ILE A 290 4.17 0.07 -17.32
C ILE A 290 3.86 -1.42 -17.51
N PHE A 291 4.17 -1.98 -18.68
CA PHE A 291 3.89 -3.39 -18.98
C PHE A 291 4.52 -4.33 -17.94
N PHE A 292 5.84 -4.21 -17.71
CA PHE A 292 6.56 -5.11 -16.79
C PHE A 292 6.13 -4.99 -15.32
N ASN A 293 5.55 -3.87 -14.93
CA ASN A 293 5.18 -3.66 -13.53
C ASN A 293 3.71 -3.91 -13.22
N ILE A 294 2.81 -3.95 -14.22
CA ILE A 294 1.38 -4.23 -13.99
C ILE A 294 0.90 -5.56 -14.55
N TRP A 295 1.67 -6.25 -15.41
CA TRP A 295 1.20 -7.42 -16.17
C TRP A 295 0.58 -8.52 -15.29
N ARG A 296 1.11 -8.75 -14.08
CA ARG A 296 0.59 -9.79 -13.16
C ARG A 296 -0.81 -9.45 -12.66
N ALA A 297 -1.04 -8.20 -12.25
CA ALA A 297 -2.35 -7.76 -11.81
C ALA A 297 -3.36 -7.71 -12.95
N VAL A 298 -2.91 -7.29 -14.14
CA VAL A 298 -3.73 -7.31 -15.36
C VAL A 298 -4.04 -8.75 -15.78
N LEU A 299 -3.09 -9.67 -15.72
CA LEU A 299 -3.32 -11.08 -16.00
C LEU A 299 -4.35 -11.69 -15.06
N LEU A 300 -4.25 -11.43 -13.74
CA LEU A 300 -5.26 -11.84 -12.77
C LEU A 300 -6.64 -11.30 -13.17
N MET A 301 -6.73 -10.02 -13.52
CA MET A 301 -7.97 -9.39 -13.94
C MET A 301 -8.55 -10.06 -15.20
N LEU A 302 -7.71 -10.36 -16.20
CA LEU A 302 -8.13 -11.03 -17.44
C LEU A 302 -8.61 -12.47 -17.17
N VAL A 303 -7.89 -13.23 -16.35
CA VAL A 303 -8.30 -14.60 -15.97
C VAL A 303 -9.65 -14.57 -15.26
N VAL A 304 -9.82 -13.68 -14.27
CA VAL A 304 -11.10 -13.52 -13.57
C VAL A 304 -12.21 -13.10 -14.54
N LEU A 305 -11.92 -12.17 -15.47
CA LEU A 305 -12.89 -11.72 -16.48
C LEU A 305 -13.35 -12.88 -17.38
N VAL A 306 -12.42 -13.68 -17.88
CA VAL A 306 -12.74 -14.84 -18.72
C VAL A 306 -13.61 -15.85 -17.95
N ILE A 307 -13.24 -16.20 -16.73
CA ILE A 307 -14.03 -17.11 -15.88
C ILE A 307 -15.44 -16.55 -15.67
N VAL A 308 -15.54 -15.26 -15.35
CA VAL A 308 -16.82 -14.59 -15.12
C VAL A 308 -17.68 -14.60 -16.36
N LEU A 309 -17.11 -14.26 -17.54
CA LEU A 309 -17.86 -14.27 -18.81
C LEU A 309 -18.37 -15.67 -19.15
N LEU A 310 -17.56 -16.69 -19.00
CA LEU A 310 -17.99 -18.10 -19.20
C LEU A 310 -19.16 -18.46 -18.30
N ILE A 311 -19.09 -18.10 -17.01
CA ILE A 311 -20.18 -18.39 -16.06
C ILE A 311 -21.43 -17.58 -16.38
N VAL A 312 -21.29 -16.30 -16.79
CA VAL A 312 -22.43 -15.47 -17.21
C VAL A 312 -23.11 -16.05 -18.45
N CYS A 313 -22.32 -16.46 -19.47
CA CYS A 313 -22.87 -17.09 -20.68
C CYS A 313 -23.62 -18.39 -20.36
N ILE A 314 -23.06 -19.27 -19.52
CA ILE A 314 -23.66 -20.56 -19.19
C ILE A 314 -24.87 -20.40 -18.26
N LYS A 315 -24.82 -19.52 -17.27
CA LYS A 315 -25.83 -19.40 -16.21
C LYS A 315 -26.76 -18.21 -16.34
N LYS A 316 -26.60 -17.36 -17.40
CA LYS A 316 -27.39 -16.13 -17.63
C LYS A 316 -27.44 -15.21 -16.41
N LYS A 317 -26.36 -15.14 -15.62
CA LYS A 317 -26.29 -14.36 -14.38
C LYS A 317 -26.11 -12.88 -14.67
N LYS A 318 -26.93 -12.01 -14.04
CA LYS A 318 -26.75 -10.55 -14.10
C LYS A 318 -25.67 -10.13 -13.09
N LEU A 319 -24.70 -9.33 -13.53
CA LEU A 319 -23.61 -8.80 -12.72
C LEU A 319 -23.61 -7.27 -12.69
N ASN A 320 -23.09 -6.72 -11.60
CA ASN A 320 -22.82 -5.29 -11.51
C ASN A 320 -21.42 -5.00 -12.06
N TRP A 321 -21.33 -4.60 -13.32
CA TRP A 321 -20.06 -4.26 -13.98
C TRP A 321 -19.50 -2.89 -13.58
N LEU A 322 -20.37 -1.95 -13.17
CA LEU A 322 -19.97 -0.57 -12.89
C LEU A 322 -18.97 -0.48 -11.73
N LEU A 323 -19.20 -1.27 -10.67
CA LEU A 323 -18.36 -1.22 -9.47
C LEU A 323 -16.91 -1.69 -9.73
N PRO A 324 -16.64 -2.87 -10.36
CA PRO A 324 -15.26 -3.24 -10.72
C PRO A 324 -14.63 -2.26 -11.72
N CYS A 325 -15.42 -1.63 -12.61
CA CYS A 325 -14.90 -0.62 -13.53
C CYS A 325 -14.34 0.61 -12.81
N ILE A 326 -14.87 1.01 -11.65
CA ILE A 326 -14.32 2.13 -10.87
C ILE A 326 -12.85 1.81 -10.47
N TYR A 327 -12.60 0.64 -9.90
CA TYR A 327 -11.24 0.25 -9.51
C TYR A 327 -10.33 0.02 -10.72
N LEU A 328 -10.85 -0.59 -11.79
CA LEU A 328 -10.10 -0.80 -13.04
C LEU A 328 -9.63 0.52 -13.63
N LEU A 329 -10.52 1.49 -13.78
CA LEU A 329 -10.19 2.81 -14.33
C LEU A 329 -9.26 3.59 -13.40
N THR A 330 -9.41 3.45 -12.07
CA THR A 330 -8.49 4.05 -11.09
C THR A 330 -7.09 3.49 -11.24
N GLY A 331 -6.95 2.16 -11.36
CA GLY A 331 -5.66 1.50 -11.58
C GLY A 331 -5.04 1.91 -12.91
N ALA A 332 -5.85 1.97 -13.98
CA ALA A 332 -5.40 2.39 -15.30
C ALA A 332 -4.91 3.85 -15.31
N ALA A 333 -5.64 4.76 -14.65
CA ALA A 333 -5.22 6.16 -14.51
C ALA A 333 -3.92 6.29 -13.70
N ALA A 334 -3.80 5.57 -12.57
CA ALA A 334 -2.60 5.57 -11.73
C ALA A 334 -1.36 5.02 -12.45
N ALA A 335 -1.51 3.98 -13.27
CA ALA A 335 -0.41 3.45 -14.09
C ALA A 335 -0.12 4.35 -15.29
N GLY A 336 -1.17 4.83 -15.98
CA GLY A 336 -1.06 5.59 -17.21
C GLY A 336 -0.37 6.95 -17.02
N VAL A 337 -0.60 7.64 -15.90
CA VAL A 337 0.06 8.92 -15.63
C VAL A 337 1.58 8.79 -15.49
N LEU A 338 2.10 7.60 -15.17
CA LEU A 338 3.54 7.34 -15.07
C LEU A 338 4.24 7.37 -16.44
N ILE A 339 3.50 7.40 -17.55
CA ILE A 339 4.06 7.53 -18.91
C ILE A 339 4.84 8.84 -19.09
N VAL A 340 4.42 9.89 -18.38
CA VAL A 340 5.10 11.20 -18.42
C VAL A 340 6.10 11.39 -17.28
N SER A 341 6.19 10.43 -16.36
CA SER A 341 7.13 10.49 -15.24
C SER A 341 8.57 10.32 -15.72
N PRO A 342 9.52 11.14 -15.25
CA PRO A 342 10.94 10.95 -15.57
C PRO A 342 11.52 9.66 -14.98
N GLU A 343 10.88 9.12 -13.93
CA GLU A 343 11.24 7.87 -13.27
C GLU A 343 9.99 7.04 -13.02
N ALA A 344 10.05 5.75 -13.32
CA ALA A 344 8.95 4.81 -13.08
C ALA A 344 9.45 3.52 -12.41
N PRO A 345 10.00 3.58 -11.19
CA PRO A 345 10.47 2.38 -10.49
C PRO A 345 9.30 1.45 -10.15
N PRO A 346 9.53 0.13 -10.01
CA PRO A 346 8.48 -0.87 -9.76
C PRO A 346 7.52 -0.50 -8.62
N ARG A 347 8.01 0.11 -7.56
CA ARG A 347 7.22 0.53 -6.40
C ARG A 347 6.15 1.59 -6.73
N SER A 348 6.37 2.41 -7.77
CA SER A 348 5.39 3.44 -8.18
C SER A 348 4.09 2.86 -8.73
N PHE A 349 4.12 1.60 -9.20
CA PHE A 349 2.95 0.90 -9.72
C PHE A 349 2.15 0.16 -8.63
N PHE A 350 2.59 0.20 -7.37
CA PHE A 350 1.96 -0.56 -6.29
C PHE A 350 0.48 -0.26 -6.14
N GLY A 351 0.10 1.00 -5.97
CA GLY A 351 -1.31 1.39 -5.82
C GLY A 351 -2.16 1.02 -7.04
N ALA A 352 -1.62 1.17 -8.26
CA ALA A 352 -2.30 0.74 -9.49
C ALA A 352 -2.58 -0.77 -9.48
N ASN A 353 -1.60 -1.58 -9.10
CA ASN A 353 -1.75 -3.04 -8.99
C ASN A 353 -2.81 -3.43 -7.95
N ILE A 354 -2.83 -2.75 -6.80
CA ILE A 354 -3.88 -2.97 -5.78
C ILE A 354 -5.27 -2.62 -6.34
N MET A 355 -5.41 -1.54 -7.10
CA MET A 355 -6.69 -1.19 -7.73
C MET A 355 -7.13 -2.22 -8.78
N PHE A 356 -6.22 -2.76 -9.60
CA PHE A 356 -6.52 -3.87 -10.51
C PHE A 356 -6.94 -5.14 -9.74
N GLY A 357 -6.26 -5.44 -8.63
CA GLY A 357 -6.65 -6.52 -7.73
C GLY A 357 -8.06 -6.30 -7.15
N CYS A 358 -8.36 -5.10 -6.65
CA CYS A 358 -9.72 -4.76 -6.19
C CYS A 358 -10.77 -4.97 -7.28
N ALA A 359 -10.49 -4.54 -8.53
CA ALA A 359 -11.41 -4.76 -9.66
C ALA A 359 -11.67 -6.26 -9.90
N ALA A 360 -10.60 -7.06 -9.92
CA ALA A 360 -10.68 -8.51 -10.10
C ALA A 360 -11.50 -9.17 -8.98
N PHE A 361 -11.20 -8.85 -7.71
CA PHE A 361 -11.88 -9.47 -6.57
C PHE A 361 -13.32 -8.99 -6.38
N VAL A 362 -13.63 -7.72 -6.68
CA VAL A 362 -15.01 -7.21 -6.72
C VAL A 362 -15.84 -7.96 -7.78
N LEU A 363 -15.23 -8.26 -8.91
CA LEU A 363 -15.88 -9.04 -9.97
C LEU A 363 -16.03 -10.51 -9.56
N ALA A 364 -14.96 -11.14 -9.05
CA ALA A 364 -14.94 -12.53 -8.61
C ALA A 364 -15.93 -12.80 -7.46
N ALA A 365 -16.05 -11.88 -6.50
CA ALA A 365 -16.96 -12.02 -5.36
C ALA A 365 -18.41 -12.20 -5.79
N GLN A 366 -18.82 -11.63 -6.93
CA GLN A 366 -20.16 -11.77 -7.46
C GLN A 366 -20.48 -13.19 -7.94
N LEU A 367 -19.47 -14.02 -8.23
CA LEU A 367 -19.68 -15.42 -8.61
C LEU A 367 -20.21 -16.27 -7.46
N PHE A 368 -19.92 -15.86 -6.22
CA PHE A 368 -20.36 -16.56 -5.00
C PHE A 368 -21.79 -16.21 -4.57
N ASP A 369 -22.42 -15.21 -5.23
CA ASP A 369 -23.81 -14.86 -4.97
C ASP A 369 -24.74 -15.97 -5.53
N GLY A 370 -25.55 -16.60 -4.66
CA GLY A 370 -26.50 -17.63 -5.04
C GLY A 370 -26.06 -19.08 -4.73
N ARG A 371 -26.86 -20.05 -5.20
CA ARG A 371 -26.69 -21.49 -4.92
C ARG A 371 -25.83 -22.18 -6.01
N MET A 372 -24.58 -21.76 -6.14
CA MET A 372 -23.65 -22.38 -7.10
C MET A 372 -22.62 -23.26 -6.34
N ASP A 373 -23.06 -24.39 -5.81
CA ASP A 373 -22.24 -25.25 -4.95
C ASP A 373 -20.98 -25.78 -5.66
N CYS A 374 -21.04 -26.00 -6.97
CA CYS A 374 -19.88 -26.38 -7.76
C CYS A 374 -18.78 -25.32 -7.69
N ILE A 375 -19.13 -24.03 -7.93
CA ILE A 375 -18.16 -22.92 -7.86
C ILE A 375 -17.56 -22.79 -6.47
N LYS A 376 -18.38 -22.92 -5.41
CA LYS A 376 -17.92 -22.85 -4.02
C LYS A 376 -16.94 -23.97 -3.71
N LYS A 377 -17.27 -25.22 -4.08
CA LYS A 377 -16.38 -26.37 -3.87
C LYS A 377 -15.07 -26.25 -4.65
N THR A 378 -15.12 -25.83 -5.91
CA THR A 378 -13.94 -25.58 -6.73
C THR A 378 -13.07 -24.47 -6.13
N ALA A 379 -13.67 -23.37 -5.67
CA ALA A 379 -12.92 -22.28 -5.04
C ALA A 379 -12.25 -22.70 -3.73
N VAL A 380 -12.91 -23.56 -2.92
CA VAL A 380 -12.28 -24.13 -1.72
C VAL A 380 -11.09 -25.00 -2.11
N ALA A 381 -11.23 -25.92 -3.07
CA ALA A 381 -10.12 -26.77 -3.51
C ALA A 381 -8.95 -25.95 -4.05
N LEU A 382 -9.23 -24.97 -4.91
CA LEU A 382 -8.20 -24.05 -5.44
C LEU A 382 -7.53 -23.22 -4.34
N SER A 383 -8.28 -22.74 -3.33
CA SER A 383 -7.71 -21.97 -2.23
C SER A 383 -6.76 -22.82 -1.37
N VAL A 384 -7.04 -24.11 -1.19
CA VAL A 384 -6.11 -25.04 -0.51
C VAL A 384 -4.83 -25.20 -1.33
N LEU A 385 -4.94 -25.43 -2.65
CA LEU A 385 -3.76 -25.54 -3.52
C LEU A 385 -2.93 -24.26 -3.53
N VAL A 386 -3.58 -23.10 -3.59
CA VAL A 386 -2.92 -21.79 -3.52
C VAL A 386 -2.23 -21.60 -2.18
N ALA A 387 -2.87 -21.99 -1.06
CA ALA A 387 -2.25 -21.90 0.27
C ALA A 387 -1.02 -22.81 0.40
N LEU A 388 -1.08 -24.04 -0.14
CA LEU A 388 0.08 -24.95 -0.17
C LEU A 388 1.21 -24.38 -1.04
N GLY A 389 0.91 -23.91 -2.25
CA GLY A 389 1.89 -23.26 -3.13
C GLY A 389 2.49 -22.02 -2.50
N PHE A 390 1.68 -21.19 -1.83
CA PHE A 390 2.14 -20.06 -1.05
C PHE A 390 3.14 -20.49 0.04
N GLY A 391 2.85 -21.55 0.80
CA GLY A 391 3.76 -22.06 1.83
C GLY A 391 5.13 -22.46 1.27
N VAL A 392 5.16 -23.13 0.11
CA VAL A 392 6.42 -23.49 -0.56
C VAL A 392 7.21 -22.25 -0.99
N ILE A 393 6.54 -21.27 -1.59
CA ILE A 393 7.16 -20.01 -2.02
C ILE A 393 7.67 -19.24 -0.80
N TYR A 394 6.87 -19.14 0.27
CA TYR A 394 7.26 -18.46 1.50
C TYR A 394 8.56 -19.01 2.09
N VAL A 395 8.69 -20.35 2.16
CA VAL A 395 9.90 -21.01 2.67
C VAL A 395 11.12 -20.65 1.82
N GLY A 396 10.98 -20.67 0.48
CA GLY A 396 12.05 -20.28 -0.43
C GLY A 396 12.50 -18.83 -0.23
N GLU A 397 11.54 -17.90 -0.11
CA GLU A 397 11.80 -16.48 0.12
C GLU A 397 12.36 -16.20 1.52
N TYR A 398 11.91 -16.96 2.53
CA TYR A 398 12.45 -16.88 3.90
C TYR A 398 13.97 -17.15 3.92
N TYR A 399 14.43 -18.23 3.27
CA TYR A 399 15.86 -18.52 3.22
C TYR A 399 16.65 -17.50 2.40
N ALA A 400 16.05 -16.91 1.39
CA ALA A 400 16.69 -15.84 0.63
C ALA A 400 16.83 -14.57 1.46
N LEU A 401 15.77 -14.13 2.16
CA LEU A 401 15.83 -12.97 3.05
C LEU A 401 16.76 -13.21 4.24
N LYS A 402 16.78 -14.41 4.79
CA LYS A 402 17.73 -14.76 5.87
C LYS A 402 19.19 -14.62 5.40
N SER A 403 19.48 -14.99 4.15
CA SER A 403 20.79 -14.74 3.55
C SER A 403 21.11 -13.26 3.42
N ASP A 404 20.11 -12.43 3.08
CA ASP A 404 20.24 -10.97 3.04
C ASP A 404 20.49 -10.40 4.44
N SER A 405 19.75 -10.88 5.46
CA SER A 405 19.88 -10.47 6.85
C SER A 405 21.30 -10.75 7.37
N ILE A 406 21.81 -11.96 7.17
CA ILE A 406 23.18 -12.34 7.58
C ILE A 406 24.21 -11.42 6.90
N ALA A 407 24.04 -11.15 5.63
CA ALA A 407 24.96 -10.27 4.90
C ALA A 407 24.89 -8.81 5.39
N TYR A 408 23.72 -8.35 5.83
CA TYR A 408 23.56 -7.06 6.47
C TYR A 408 24.25 -7.01 7.83
N GLU A 409 24.03 -8.02 8.68
CA GLU A 409 24.65 -8.15 10.00
C GLU A 409 26.18 -8.20 9.89
N GLU A 410 26.74 -8.99 8.94
CA GLU A 410 28.19 -9.02 8.65
C GLU A 410 28.74 -7.63 8.28
N ALA A 411 28.00 -6.88 7.47
CA ALA A 411 28.40 -5.53 7.05
C ALA A 411 28.35 -4.55 8.22
N GLU A 412 27.28 -4.59 9.02
CA GLU A 412 27.11 -3.73 10.19
C GLU A 412 28.17 -4.04 11.27
N GLN A 413 28.42 -5.31 11.54
CA GLN A 413 29.47 -5.74 12.45
C GLN A 413 30.86 -5.25 12.00
N ALA A 414 31.17 -5.37 10.70
CA ALA A 414 32.43 -4.87 10.15
C ALA A 414 32.60 -3.35 10.31
N ILE A 415 31.49 -2.58 10.25
CA ILE A 415 31.52 -1.14 10.53
C ILE A 415 31.85 -0.89 12.01
N TYR A 416 31.17 -1.56 12.94
CA TYR A 416 31.38 -1.36 14.37
C TYR A 416 32.80 -1.78 14.81
N GLU A 417 33.31 -2.91 14.32
CA GLU A 417 34.66 -3.39 14.65
C GLU A 417 35.75 -2.43 14.18
N GLN A 418 35.66 -1.93 12.92
CA GLN A 418 36.63 -0.99 12.40
C GLN A 418 36.54 0.37 13.09
N LYS A 419 35.33 0.86 13.38
CA LYS A 419 35.12 2.05 14.18
C LYS A 419 35.75 1.94 15.59
N ALA A 420 35.54 0.81 16.24
CA ALA A 420 36.15 0.56 17.58
C ALA A 420 37.67 0.52 17.52
N ALA A 421 38.25 0.10 16.39
CA ALA A 421 39.69 0.14 16.13
C ALA A 421 40.21 1.55 15.71
N GLY A 422 39.34 2.58 15.71
CA GLY A 422 39.69 3.95 15.35
C GLY A 422 39.80 4.20 13.85
N ILE A 423 39.37 3.24 13.00
CA ILE A 423 39.37 3.36 11.56
C ILE A 423 38.16 4.17 11.15
N LYS A 424 38.39 5.31 10.47
CA LYS A 424 37.34 6.21 10.01
C LYS A 424 36.89 5.93 8.59
N ASP A 425 37.78 5.42 7.74
CA ASP A 425 37.47 4.99 6.36
C ASP A 425 37.19 3.49 6.34
N VAL A 426 35.94 3.16 6.60
CA VAL A 426 35.48 1.78 6.81
C VAL A 426 35.31 1.03 5.49
N LYS A 427 35.77 -0.23 5.45
CA LYS A 427 35.66 -1.12 4.30
C LYS A 427 34.78 -2.30 4.66
N ILE A 428 33.64 -2.45 4.01
CA ILE A 428 32.74 -3.59 4.20
C ILE A 428 32.88 -4.61 3.07
N PRO A 429 32.76 -5.92 3.37
CA PRO A 429 32.88 -6.95 2.35
C PRO A 429 31.67 -6.90 1.39
N ARG A 430 31.93 -7.04 0.09
CA ARG A 430 30.86 -7.16 -0.90
C ARG A 430 30.05 -8.43 -0.64
N SER A 431 28.82 -8.27 -0.26
CA SER A 431 27.89 -9.38 -0.14
C SER A 431 27.39 -9.83 -1.52
N ARG A 432 27.07 -11.12 -1.66
CA ARG A 432 26.38 -11.70 -2.80
C ARG A 432 25.14 -12.42 -2.30
N PRO A 433 24.12 -11.65 -1.88
CA PRO A 433 22.91 -12.25 -1.35
C PRO A 433 22.22 -13.08 -2.44
N ARG A 434 21.40 -14.02 -2.01
CA ARG A 434 20.65 -14.88 -2.91
C ARG A 434 19.58 -14.04 -3.62
N LYS A 435 19.60 -14.03 -4.96
CA LYS A 435 18.56 -13.35 -5.73
C LYS A 435 17.21 -14.01 -5.45
N SER A 436 16.24 -13.26 -5.01
CA SER A 436 14.87 -13.70 -4.81
C SER A 436 13.88 -12.62 -5.15
N TYR A 437 12.62 -12.99 -5.18
CA TYR A 437 11.51 -12.10 -5.50
C TYR A 437 11.28 -11.06 -4.38
N TRP A 438 11.49 -11.46 -3.12
CA TRP A 438 11.37 -10.62 -1.93
C TRP A 438 12.69 -10.00 -1.47
N SER A 439 13.79 -10.24 -2.16
CA SER A 439 15.10 -9.69 -1.78
C SER A 439 15.20 -8.19 -2.12
N LEU A 440 15.78 -7.45 -1.18
CA LEU A 440 16.19 -6.05 -1.35
C LEU A 440 17.65 -5.93 -1.82
N ASN A 441 18.21 -6.97 -2.38
CA ASN A 441 19.62 -7.16 -2.78
C ASN A 441 20.38 -5.92 -3.22
N SER A 442 19.70 -4.99 -3.89
CA SER A 442 20.34 -3.79 -4.44
C SER A 442 20.33 -2.60 -3.48
N TYR A 443 19.59 -2.65 -2.39
CA TYR A 443 19.38 -1.49 -1.54
C TYR A 443 20.02 -1.61 -0.16
N MET A 444 20.15 -2.83 0.39
CA MET A 444 20.66 -3.02 1.76
C MET A 444 22.17 -2.91 1.88
N ILE A 445 22.93 -3.25 0.81
CA ILE A 445 24.39 -3.31 0.85
C ILE A 445 25.00 -2.79 -0.45
N ASN A 446 24.24 -2.04 -1.23
CA ASN A 446 24.74 -1.41 -2.46
C ASN A 446 25.40 -0.06 -2.18
N ILE A 447 26.25 -0.07 -1.23
CA ILE A 447 27.33 0.87 -1.17
C ILE A 447 28.25 0.49 -2.34
N THR A 448 28.07 1.12 -3.47
CA THR A 448 28.93 0.88 -4.64
C THR A 448 29.83 2.07 -4.85
N ASN A 449 31.14 1.84 -4.84
CA ASN A 449 32.12 2.87 -5.16
C ASN A 449 32.00 3.38 -6.60
N ASP A 450 31.33 2.62 -7.48
CA ASP A 450 31.40 2.82 -8.92
C ASP A 450 30.20 3.59 -9.51
N ASN A 451 29.19 3.94 -8.69
CA ASN A 451 28.02 4.64 -9.17
C ASN A 451 27.91 6.02 -8.51
N ALA A 452 28.39 7.04 -9.19
CA ALA A 452 28.35 8.43 -8.73
C ALA A 452 26.92 8.89 -8.33
N ASN A 453 25.89 8.32 -8.97
CA ASN A 453 24.50 8.67 -8.71
C ASN A 453 23.99 8.18 -7.33
N ASN A 454 24.62 7.16 -6.75
CA ASN A 454 24.22 6.57 -5.48
C ASN A 454 25.24 6.80 -4.34
N LYS A 455 26.27 7.61 -4.58
CA LYS A 455 27.31 7.92 -3.57
C LYS A 455 26.69 8.49 -2.28
N TRP A 456 25.65 9.29 -2.40
CA TRP A 456 24.99 9.91 -1.26
C TRP A 456 24.37 8.91 -0.28
N PHE A 457 24.02 7.68 -0.69
CA PHE A 457 23.62 6.62 0.23
C PHE A 457 24.77 6.23 1.15
N ASN A 458 25.98 6.10 0.60
CA ASN A 458 27.18 5.77 1.37
C ASN A 458 27.53 6.89 2.35
N ASP A 459 27.39 8.14 1.91
CA ASP A 459 27.68 9.32 2.73
C ASP A 459 26.74 9.36 3.95
N TRP A 460 25.42 9.13 3.76
CA TRP A 460 24.46 9.07 4.87
C TRP A 460 24.64 7.83 5.75
N THR A 461 25.07 6.71 5.18
CA THR A 461 25.46 5.53 5.99
C THR A 461 26.66 5.86 6.88
N ALA A 462 27.67 6.51 6.33
CA ALA A 462 28.85 6.93 7.10
C ALA A 462 28.46 7.89 8.25
N VAL A 463 27.62 8.89 7.96
CA VAL A 463 27.09 9.84 8.96
C VAL A 463 26.30 9.09 10.05
N TYR A 464 25.47 8.12 9.68
CA TYR A 464 24.65 7.36 10.62
C TYR A 464 25.50 6.58 11.63
N TYR A 465 26.56 5.91 11.14
CA TYR A 465 27.48 5.15 11.99
C TYR A 465 28.56 6.02 12.64
N GLY A 466 28.70 7.29 12.24
CA GLY A 466 29.71 8.23 12.78
C GLY A 466 31.14 7.85 12.37
N VAL A 467 31.33 7.57 11.09
CA VAL A 467 32.61 7.33 10.40
C VAL A 467 32.75 8.29 9.23
N ASP A 468 33.97 8.46 8.68
CA ASP A 468 34.22 9.43 7.62
C ASP A 468 33.76 8.90 6.25
N SER A 469 33.97 7.61 5.99
CA SER A 469 33.46 6.96 4.78
C SER A 469 33.13 5.47 4.98
N VAL A 470 32.20 4.98 4.16
CA VAL A 470 31.92 3.54 4.06
C VAL A 470 32.03 3.10 2.61
N THR A 471 32.89 2.12 2.34
CA THR A 471 33.17 1.62 0.99
C THR A 471 33.05 0.10 0.92
N VAL A 472 32.60 -0.41 -0.24
CA VAL A 472 32.50 -1.86 -0.45
C VAL A 472 33.74 -2.39 -1.15
N VAL A 473 34.37 -3.40 -0.57
CA VAL A 473 35.52 -4.08 -1.16
C VAL A 473 35.18 -5.50 -1.58
N LYS A 474 35.79 -5.99 -2.65
CA LYS A 474 35.65 -7.41 -3.05
C LYS A 474 36.17 -8.29 -1.92
N LYS A 475 35.41 -9.34 -1.52
CA LYS A 475 35.95 -10.36 -0.61
C LYS A 475 37.24 -10.91 -1.23
N PRO A 476 38.33 -11.02 -0.45
CA PRO A 476 39.52 -11.73 -0.95
C PRO A 476 39.11 -13.12 -1.42
N LYS A 477 39.62 -13.54 -2.57
CA LYS A 477 39.46 -14.92 -3.03
C LYS A 477 40.13 -15.81 -1.99
N LYS A 478 39.34 -16.66 -1.30
CA LYS A 478 39.91 -17.75 -0.52
C LYS A 478 40.53 -18.78 -1.43
#